data_5aee270b9f04028061a2f7ba42e81dae
#
_entry.id   5aee270b9f04028061a2f7ba42e81dae
#
_cell.length_a   1.000
_cell.length_b   1.000
_cell.length_c   1.000
_cell.angle_alpha   90.00
_cell.angle_beta   90.00
_cell.angle_gamma   90.00
#
_symmetry.space_group_name_H-M   'P 1'
#
loop_
_entity.id
_entity.type
_entity.pdbx_description
1 polymer ?
#
loop_
_entity_poly.entity_id
_entity_poly.type
_entity_poly.pdbx_seq_one_letter_code
_entity_poly.pdbx_strand_id
1 'polypeptide(L)'
;AGVHQRQRQRHGQVGVGVGTSVETAALNSKKALMRPVGSHNDNANAAKMEELLENGINAIGLGPQGMGGNYSVMGVNIENTARHPSAIGVAVNVGCWSHRRGHIVFDKDLNFTVDTHTGFEYKAENE
;
A
#
# COMPACT_ATOMS: atom_id res chain seq x y z
N ALA A 1 15.72 -4.79 11.98
CA ALA A 1 14.95 -6.07 12.02
C ALA A 1 13.42 -5.90 11.97
N GLY A 2 12.88 -4.68 12.10
CA GLY A 2 11.43 -4.50 12.27
C GLY A 2 10.63 -4.27 10.99
N VAL A 3 11.21 -3.72 9.93
CA VAL A 3 10.45 -3.24 8.76
C VAL A 3 10.07 -4.38 7.81
N HIS A 4 10.95 -5.34 7.59
CA HIS A 4 10.70 -6.43 6.63
C HIS A 4 9.73 -7.50 7.16
N GLN A 5 9.68 -7.74 8.46
CA GLN A 5 8.68 -8.65 9.04
C GLN A 5 7.27 -8.06 8.98
N ARG A 6 7.14 -6.74 9.03
CA ARG A 6 5.84 -6.06 8.96
C ARG A 6 5.16 -6.21 7.60
N GLN A 7 5.92 -6.29 6.51
CA GLN A 7 5.36 -6.45 5.16
C GLN A 7 4.74 -7.83 4.90
N ARG A 8 5.16 -8.86 5.63
CA ARG A 8 4.64 -10.23 5.46
C ARG A 8 3.26 -10.48 6.06
N GLN A 9 2.86 -9.69 7.05
CA GLN A 9 1.64 -9.95 7.84
C GLN A 9 0.46 -9.05 7.48
N ARG A 10 0.65 -8.06 6.63
CA ARG A 10 -0.38 -7.09 6.25
C ARG A 10 -1.22 -7.61 5.10
N HIS A 11 -2.54 -7.50 5.20
CA HIS A 11 -3.46 -8.20 4.32
C HIS A 11 -4.14 -7.37 3.25
N GLY A 12 -4.10 -6.07 3.32
CA GLY A 12 -4.74 -5.23 2.32
C GLY A 12 -3.99 -3.93 2.08
N GLN A 13 -4.28 -3.31 0.98
CA GLN A 13 -3.85 -1.95 0.66
C GLN A 13 -5.11 -1.11 0.48
N VAL A 14 -5.11 0.09 1.02
CA VAL A 14 -6.21 1.04 0.86
C VAL A 14 -5.76 2.15 -0.08
N GLY A 15 -6.54 2.40 -1.10
CA GLY A 15 -6.37 3.52 -2.02
C GLY A 15 -7.48 4.54 -1.81
N VAL A 16 -7.11 5.76 -1.48
CA VAL A 16 -8.04 6.88 -1.35
C VAL A 16 -7.85 7.81 -2.52
N GLY A 17 -8.93 8.14 -3.19
CA GLY A 17 -8.94 9.11 -4.28
C GLY A 17 -9.72 10.35 -3.91
N VAL A 18 -9.15 11.50 -4.18
CA VAL A 18 -9.83 12.81 -4.04
C VAL A 18 -9.85 13.49 -5.39
N GLY A 19 -10.98 14.02 -5.77
CA GLY A 19 -11.13 14.66 -7.08
C GLY A 19 -12.32 15.60 -7.17
N THR A 20 -12.50 16.20 -8.35
CA THR A 20 -13.57 17.16 -8.65
C THR A 20 -14.95 16.50 -8.68
N SER A 21 -15.00 15.24 -9.10
CA SER A 21 -16.22 14.46 -9.26
C SER A 21 -16.05 13.06 -8.70
N VAL A 22 -17.15 12.32 -8.55
CA VAL A 22 -17.15 10.94 -8.08
C VAL A 22 -16.30 10.04 -8.99
N GLU A 23 -16.39 10.19 -10.30
CA GLU A 23 -15.64 9.41 -11.29
C GLU A 23 -14.13 9.67 -11.17
N THR A 24 -13.73 10.94 -11.02
CA THR A 24 -12.33 11.31 -10.84
C THR A 24 -11.79 10.76 -9.51
N ALA A 25 -12.57 10.86 -8.44
CA ALA A 25 -12.20 10.30 -7.15
C ALA A 25 -12.06 8.78 -7.21
N ALA A 26 -12.98 8.08 -7.87
CA ALA A 26 -12.92 6.64 -8.07
C ALA A 26 -11.67 6.23 -8.86
N LEU A 27 -11.36 6.93 -9.95
CA LEU A 27 -10.15 6.68 -10.74
C LEU A 27 -8.88 6.92 -9.91
N ASN A 28 -8.82 8.01 -9.15
CA ASN A 28 -7.69 8.32 -8.29
C ASN A 28 -7.50 7.25 -7.21
N SER A 29 -8.58 6.73 -6.63
CA SER A 29 -8.48 5.65 -5.64
C SER A 29 -7.89 4.36 -6.24
N LYS A 30 -8.19 4.06 -7.50
CA LYS A 30 -7.57 2.94 -8.24
C LYS A 30 -6.09 3.20 -8.54
N LYS A 31 -5.73 4.41 -8.95
CA LYS A 31 -4.33 4.81 -9.13
C LYS A 31 -3.53 4.69 -7.83
N ALA A 32 -4.12 5.12 -6.72
CA ALA A 32 -3.51 5.00 -5.40
C ALA A 32 -3.15 3.55 -5.05
N LEU A 33 -4.00 2.58 -5.40
CA LEU A 33 -3.71 1.16 -5.21
C LEU A 33 -2.55 0.65 -6.09
N MET A 34 -2.25 1.32 -7.19
CA MET A 34 -1.15 0.92 -8.09
C MET A 34 0.21 1.42 -7.60
N ARG A 35 0.24 2.37 -6.71
CA ARG A 35 1.49 2.87 -6.13
C ARG A 35 2.15 1.79 -5.26
N PRO A 36 3.49 1.77 -5.20
CA PRO A 36 4.20 0.86 -4.30
C PRO A 36 3.79 1.07 -2.84
N VAL A 37 3.69 -0.01 -2.09
CA VAL A 37 3.46 0.05 -0.64
C VAL A 37 4.65 0.74 0.03
N GLY A 38 4.35 1.71 0.89
CA GLY A 38 5.37 2.53 1.56
C GLY A 38 5.85 3.73 0.76
N SER A 39 5.29 3.96 -0.44
CA SER A 39 5.45 5.24 -1.13
C SER A 39 4.55 6.30 -0.48
N HIS A 40 4.96 7.54 -0.56
CA HIS A 40 4.20 8.68 -0.03
C HIS A 40 3.79 9.62 -1.15
N ASN A 41 2.72 10.35 -0.92
CA ASN A 41 2.27 11.40 -1.83
C ASN A 41 3.26 12.57 -1.80
N ASP A 42 3.46 13.22 -2.94
CA ASP A 42 4.32 14.41 -3.05
C ASP A 42 3.78 15.61 -2.25
N ASN A 43 2.47 15.63 -1.99
CA ASN A 43 1.85 16.62 -1.14
C ASN A 43 2.00 16.22 0.33
N ALA A 44 2.71 17.05 1.11
CA ALA A 44 3.01 16.77 2.51
C ALA A 44 1.75 16.54 3.39
N ASN A 45 0.64 17.24 3.10
CA ASN A 45 -0.60 17.03 3.84
C ASN A 45 -1.26 15.69 3.49
N ALA A 46 -1.19 15.29 2.23
CA ALA A 46 -1.69 13.98 1.80
C ALA A 46 -0.82 12.86 2.39
N ALA A 47 0.50 12.99 2.37
CA ALA A 47 1.42 12.04 2.99
C ALA A 47 1.17 11.86 4.49
N LYS A 48 0.95 12.95 5.20
CA LYS A 48 0.57 12.90 6.63
C LYS A 48 -0.78 12.21 6.85
N MET A 49 -1.73 12.43 5.95
CA MET A 49 -3.03 11.78 6.02
C MET A 49 -2.91 10.26 5.74
N GLU A 50 -2.03 9.86 4.81
CA GLU A 50 -1.72 8.43 4.55
C GLU A 50 -1.30 7.73 5.85
N GLU A 51 -0.37 8.33 6.57
CA GLU A 51 0.12 7.80 7.85
C GLU A 51 -0.97 7.75 8.93
N LEU A 52 -1.76 8.82 9.05
CA LEU A 52 -2.85 8.87 10.02
C LEU A 52 -3.91 7.81 9.75
N LEU A 53 -4.28 7.61 8.48
CA LEU A 53 -5.25 6.60 8.09
C LEU A 53 -4.69 5.18 8.27
N GLU A 54 -3.44 4.93 7.92
CA GLU A 54 -2.81 3.62 8.17
C GLU A 54 -2.82 3.27 9.66
N ASN A 55 -2.41 4.20 10.50
CA ASN A 55 -2.41 4.01 11.94
C ASN A 55 -3.82 3.81 12.50
N GLY A 56 -4.79 4.62 12.05
CA GLY A 56 -6.18 4.52 12.46
C GLY A 56 -6.82 3.18 12.09
N ILE A 57 -6.62 2.72 10.86
CA ILE A 57 -7.15 1.42 10.39
C ILE A 57 -6.51 0.27 11.17
N ASN A 58 -5.20 0.33 11.40
CA ASN A 58 -4.50 -0.70 12.16
C ASN A 58 -4.93 -0.71 13.64
N ALA A 59 -5.26 0.44 14.20
CA ALA A 59 -5.75 0.55 15.58
C ALA A 59 -7.14 -0.10 15.80
N ILE A 60 -7.92 -0.31 14.74
CA ILE A 60 -9.22 -1.03 14.82
C ILE A 60 -9.02 -2.50 15.25
N GLY A 61 -7.84 -3.07 14.97
CA GLY A 61 -7.50 -4.42 15.43
C GLY A 61 -8.22 -5.55 14.67
N LEU A 62 -8.76 -5.28 13.48
CA LEU A 62 -9.37 -6.32 12.64
C LEU A 62 -8.38 -7.41 12.28
N GLY A 63 -7.15 -7.00 12.00
CA GLY A 63 -6.07 -7.91 11.67
C GLY A 63 -6.23 -8.61 10.32
N PRO A 64 -5.35 -9.57 10.07
CA PRO A 64 -5.39 -10.38 8.87
C PRO A 64 -6.70 -11.15 8.74
N GLN A 65 -7.40 -10.97 7.61
CA GLN A 65 -8.66 -11.70 7.32
C GLN A 65 -9.76 -11.54 8.40
N GLY A 66 -9.69 -10.47 9.20
CA GLY A 66 -10.60 -10.28 10.33
C GLY A 66 -10.31 -11.19 11.53
N MET A 67 -9.15 -11.85 11.55
CA MET A 67 -8.76 -12.80 12.61
C MET A 67 -8.16 -12.13 13.84
N GLY A 68 -8.13 -10.81 13.87
CA GLY A 68 -7.53 -10.02 14.94
C GLY A 68 -6.03 -9.77 14.74
N GLY A 69 -5.51 -8.74 15.35
CA GLY A 69 -4.11 -8.36 15.30
C GLY A 69 -3.89 -6.87 15.02
N ASN A 70 -2.64 -6.45 15.12
CA ASN A 70 -2.25 -5.04 15.07
C ASN A 70 -2.05 -4.50 13.65
N TYR A 71 -2.14 -5.36 12.63
CA TYR A 71 -1.91 -5.00 11.24
C TYR A 71 -3.06 -5.46 10.35
N SER A 72 -3.93 -4.54 10.00
CA SER A 72 -5.06 -4.79 9.11
C SER A 72 -4.74 -4.43 7.67
N VAL A 73 -3.86 -3.45 7.43
CA VAL A 73 -3.47 -2.99 6.09
C VAL A 73 -1.96 -2.95 5.92
N MET A 74 -1.51 -3.14 4.67
CA MET A 74 -0.11 -3.00 4.26
C MET A 74 0.31 -1.54 4.15
N GLY A 75 -0.63 -0.69 3.82
CA GLY A 75 -0.43 0.74 3.66
C GLY A 75 -1.68 1.41 3.13
N VAL A 76 -1.70 2.71 3.25
CA VAL A 76 -2.72 3.59 2.70
C VAL A 76 -2.04 4.56 1.76
N ASN A 77 -2.50 4.64 0.53
CA ASN A 77 -2.04 5.61 -0.44
C ASN A 77 -3.18 6.55 -0.83
N ILE A 78 -2.86 7.82 -1.01
CA ILE A 78 -3.81 8.85 -1.43
C ILE A 78 -3.37 9.43 -2.77
N GLU A 79 -4.26 9.45 -3.73
CA GLU A 79 -4.09 10.21 -4.96
C GLU A 79 -5.11 11.35 -4.99
N ASN A 80 -4.62 12.54 -5.21
CA ASN A 80 -5.45 13.73 -5.21
C ASN A 80 -5.25 14.57 -6.47
N THR A 81 -6.34 15.06 -7.01
CA THR A 81 -6.37 16.07 -8.07
C THR A 81 -7.12 17.30 -7.56
N ALA A 82 -7.19 18.33 -8.40
CA ALA A 82 -7.95 19.52 -8.07
C ALA A 82 -9.40 19.15 -7.70
N ARG A 83 -9.96 19.88 -6.76
CA ARG A 83 -11.34 19.72 -6.29
C ARG A 83 -12.16 20.98 -6.56
N HIS A 84 -13.46 20.82 -6.62
CA HIS A 84 -14.35 21.96 -6.67
C HIS A 84 -14.41 22.65 -5.28
N PRO A 85 -14.51 23.99 -5.20
CA PRO A 85 -14.58 24.70 -3.92
C PRO A 85 -15.72 24.24 -3.00
N SER A 86 -16.87 23.87 -3.58
CA SER A 86 -18.08 23.49 -2.83
C SER A 86 -18.36 21.98 -2.80
N ALA A 87 -17.54 21.17 -3.47
CA ALA A 87 -17.74 19.73 -3.50
C ALA A 87 -16.40 18.99 -3.46
N ILE A 88 -16.30 17.99 -2.59
CA ILE A 88 -15.14 17.13 -2.49
C ILE A 88 -15.59 15.70 -2.80
N GLY A 89 -15.23 15.21 -3.98
CA GLY A 89 -15.39 13.79 -4.31
C GLY A 89 -14.31 12.98 -3.60
N VAL A 90 -14.72 12.01 -2.81
CA VAL A 90 -13.81 11.06 -2.15
C VAL A 90 -14.26 9.65 -2.48
N ALA A 91 -13.31 8.81 -2.87
CA ALA A 91 -13.55 7.39 -3.08
C ALA A 91 -12.48 6.57 -2.37
N VAL A 92 -12.88 5.42 -1.88
CA VAL A 92 -11.99 4.47 -1.22
C VAL A 92 -12.08 3.13 -1.93
N ASN A 93 -10.93 2.57 -2.27
CA ASN A 93 -10.80 1.22 -2.79
C ASN A 93 -9.92 0.41 -1.87
N VAL A 94 -10.31 -0.83 -1.65
CA VAL A 94 -9.54 -1.77 -0.83
C VAL A 94 -9.01 -2.88 -1.73
N GLY A 95 -7.72 -3.10 -1.64
CA GLY A 95 -7.05 -4.22 -2.27
C GLY A 95 -6.84 -5.37 -1.30
N CYS A 96 -6.82 -6.58 -1.82
CA CYS A 96 -6.56 -7.80 -1.05
C CYS A 96 -5.11 -8.29 -1.22
N TRP A 97 -4.86 -9.53 -0.97
CA TRP A 97 -3.56 -10.21 -1.17
C TRP A 97 -2.96 -10.03 -2.58
N SER A 98 -3.79 -9.82 -3.60
CA SER A 98 -3.35 -9.59 -4.98
C SER A 98 -2.43 -8.37 -5.15
N HIS A 99 -2.42 -7.45 -4.19
CA HIS A 99 -1.50 -6.31 -4.18
C HIS A 99 -0.11 -6.64 -3.61
N ARG A 100 0.12 -7.86 -3.18
CA ARG A 100 1.46 -8.34 -2.84
C ARG A 100 2.21 -8.65 -4.11
N ARG A 101 3.21 -7.85 -4.40
CA ARG A 101 4.00 -7.91 -5.63
C ARG A 101 5.47 -8.00 -5.27
N GLY A 102 6.22 -8.70 -6.10
CA GLY A 102 7.67 -8.75 -6.06
C GLY A 102 8.22 -8.63 -7.48
N HIS A 103 9.39 -8.07 -7.60
CA HIS A 103 10.10 -7.96 -8.85
C HIS A 103 11.45 -8.63 -8.72
N ILE A 104 11.73 -9.56 -9.64
CA ILE A 104 12.97 -10.33 -9.68
C ILE A 104 13.55 -10.16 -11.08
N VAL A 105 14.83 -9.81 -11.13
CA VAL A 105 15.59 -9.73 -12.37
C VAL A 105 16.58 -10.89 -12.42
N PHE A 106 16.53 -11.67 -13.49
CA PHE A 106 17.48 -12.75 -13.76
C PHE A 106 18.49 -12.33 -14.83
N ASP A 107 19.74 -12.68 -14.66
CA ASP A 107 20.75 -12.59 -15.69
C ASP A 107 20.84 -13.90 -16.53
N LYS A 108 21.75 -13.91 -17.51
CA LYS A 108 21.97 -15.07 -18.38
C LYS A 108 22.43 -16.34 -17.64
N ASP A 109 23.07 -16.16 -16.50
CA ASP A 109 23.69 -17.20 -15.69
C ASP A 109 22.73 -17.64 -14.55
N LEU A 110 21.47 -17.21 -14.61
CA LEU A 110 20.41 -17.46 -13.63
C LEU A 110 20.69 -16.86 -12.24
N ASN A 111 21.65 -15.93 -12.14
CA ASN A 111 21.73 -15.13 -10.91
C ASN A 111 20.52 -14.20 -10.85
N PHE A 112 20.02 -13.98 -9.67
CA PHE A 112 18.83 -13.15 -9.50
C PHE A 112 19.04 -12.02 -8.50
N THR A 113 18.36 -10.92 -8.75
CA THR A 113 18.29 -9.78 -7.84
C THR A 113 16.83 -9.49 -7.54
N VAL A 114 16.49 -9.39 -6.26
CA VAL A 114 15.15 -9.00 -5.82
C VAL A 114 15.20 -7.55 -5.38
N ASP A 115 14.69 -6.65 -6.20
CA ASP A 115 14.77 -5.21 -5.97
C ASP A 115 13.66 -4.67 -5.04
N THR A 116 12.56 -5.41 -4.93
CA THR A 116 11.42 -5.03 -4.08
C THR A 116 11.53 -5.51 -2.63
N HIS A 117 12.48 -6.39 -2.33
CA HIS A 117 12.66 -7.00 -1.01
C HIS A 117 14.14 -7.00 -0.61
N THR A 118 14.75 -5.82 -0.65
CA THR A 118 16.15 -5.62 -0.26
C THR A 118 16.38 -5.98 1.21
N GLY A 119 17.47 -6.69 1.48
CA GLY A 119 17.84 -7.14 2.84
C GLY A 119 17.29 -8.51 3.23
N PHE A 120 16.72 -9.25 2.28
CA PHE A 120 16.33 -10.64 2.47
C PHE A 120 17.44 -11.56 1.93
N GLU A 121 18.17 -12.22 2.81
CA GLU A 121 19.06 -13.33 2.42
C GLU A 121 18.25 -14.61 2.28
N TYR A 122 18.16 -15.13 1.07
CA TYR A 122 17.64 -16.47 0.84
C TYR A 122 18.74 -17.45 1.20
N LYS A 123 18.60 -18.13 2.32
CA LYS A 123 19.39 -19.33 2.63
C LYS A 123 18.71 -20.51 1.95
N ALA A 124 19.29 -21.01 0.87
CA ALA A 124 18.95 -22.33 0.39
C ALA A 124 19.32 -23.30 1.52
N GLU A 125 18.33 -23.95 2.12
CA GLU A 125 18.61 -25.11 2.96
C GLU A 125 19.11 -26.19 2.01
N ASN A 126 20.40 -26.42 2.04
CA ASN A 126 20.98 -27.59 1.38
C ASN A 126 20.48 -28.82 2.15
N GLU A 127 19.74 -29.65 1.45
CA GLU A 127 19.44 -31.03 1.88
C GLU A 127 20.71 -31.83 2.13
#